data_75e108a98be93af276075152292c42e5
#
_entry.id   75e108a98be93af276075152292c42e5
#
_cell.length_a   1.000
_cell.length_b   1.000
_cell.length_c   1.000
_cell.angle_alpha   90.00
_cell.angle_beta   90.00
_cell.angle_gamma   90.00
#
_symmetry.space_group_name_H-M   'P 1'
#
loop_
_entity.id
_entity.type
_entity.pdbx_description
1 polymer ?
#
loop_
_entity_poly.entity_id
_entity_poly.type
_entity_poly.pdbx_seq_one_letter_code
_entity_poly.pdbx_strand_id
1 'polypeptide(L)'
;MLFRSQSGCDATLQRMNRKYSAEEYENGCKTLRKYFEHPAITTDVIVGFPGETEEEFATTREFVERIHFYEMHIFQYSKRQGTRAAVMKDQIQENIKKVRSADLIALDEKMSKEFRAFYLGREEEVLFEEETVIDGVSYYIGYTKEYVKVATCSEEPLDNKIVKGTLTKMINDEIYLME
;
A
#
# COMPACT_ATOMS: atom_id res chain seq x y z
N MET A 1 -2.18 -8.52 -3.30
CA MET A 1 -0.98 -9.34 -3.56
C MET A 1 0.26 -8.51 -3.23
N LEU A 2 1.04 -8.90 -2.25
CA LEU A 2 2.27 -8.19 -1.85
C LEU A 2 3.42 -8.51 -2.82
N PHE A 3 3.81 -7.52 -3.60
CA PHE A 3 4.96 -7.58 -4.50
C PHE A 3 6.01 -6.58 -4.00
N ARG A 4 7.14 -7.03 -3.48
CA ARG A 4 8.13 -6.15 -2.86
C ARG A 4 9.01 -5.49 -3.92
N SER A 5 8.65 -4.27 -4.35
CA SER A 5 9.46 -3.52 -5.31
C SER A 5 10.76 -2.99 -4.71
N GLN A 6 10.75 -2.66 -3.42
CA GLN A 6 11.86 -2.10 -2.63
C GLN A 6 12.34 -0.72 -3.10
N SER A 7 12.39 -0.47 -4.39
CA SER A 7 12.73 0.78 -5.06
C SER A 7 12.19 0.75 -6.50
N GLY A 8 12.01 1.91 -7.10
CA GLY A 8 11.70 2.08 -8.53
C GLY A 8 12.90 2.50 -9.38
N CYS A 9 14.09 2.57 -8.79
CA CYS A 9 15.33 2.94 -9.47
C CYS A 9 16.26 1.73 -9.59
N ASP A 10 16.64 1.36 -10.83
CA ASP A 10 17.48 0.20 -11.10
C ASP A 10 18.86 0.28 -10.44
N ALA A 11 19.47 1.48 -10.37
CA ALA A 11 20.76 1.66 -9.70
C ALA A 11 20.65 1.35 -8.20
N THR A 12 19.56 1.76 -7.55
CA THR A 12 19.29 1.43 -6.14
C THR A 12 19.00 -0.06 -5.98
N LEU A 13 18.19 -0.67 -6.86
CA LEU A 13 17.90 -2.11 -6.87
C LEU A 13 19.19 -2.94 -7.00
N GLN A 14 20.12 -2.56 -7.87
CA GLN A 14 21.41 -3.23 -8.03
C GLN A 14 22.26 -3.14 -6.76
N ARG A 15 22.31 -1.98 -6.07
CA ARG A 15 22.99 -1.84 -4.79
C ARG A 15 22.34 -2.68 -3.70
N MET A 16 21.02 -2.85 -3.73
CA MET A 16 20.26 -3.77 -2.86
C MET A 16 20.46 -5.24 -3.23
N ASN A 17 21.21 -5.55 -4.30
CA ASN A 17 21.40 -6.89 -4.85
C ASN A 17 20.07 -7.55 -5.31
N ARG A 18 19.13 -6.77 -5.82
CA ARG A 18 17.91 -7.26 -6.46
C ARG A 18 18.22 -7.72 -7.89
N LYS A 19 17.51 -8.76 -8.33
CA LYS A 19 17.76 -9.44 -9.64
C LYS A 19 16.72 -9.09 -10.70
N TYR A 20 15.82 -8.20 -10.38
CA TYR A 20 14.79 -7.68 -11.28
C TYR A 20 15.01 -6.17 -11.50
N SER A 21 14.49 -5.67 -12.61
CA SER A 21 14.44 -4.25 -12.93
C SER A 21 13.09 -3.63 -12.56
N ALA A 22 13.04 -2.29 -12.50
CA ALA A 22 11.81 -1.55 -12.35
C ALA A 22 10.82 -1.83 -13.51
N GLU A 23 11.32 -1.98 -14.74
CA GLU A 23 10.51 -2.33 -15.92
C GLU A 23 9.90 -3.73 -15.81
N GLU A 24 10.67 -4.74 -15.39
CA GLU A 24 10.15 -6.11 -15.19
C GLU A 24 9.06 -6.12 -14.13
N TYR A 25 9.24 -5.37 -13.05
CA TYR A 25 8.24 -5.23 -12.01
C TYR A 25 6.96 -4.55 -12.53
N GLU A 26 7.09 -3.45 -13.26
CA GLU A 26 5.97 -2.74 -13.89
C GLU A 26 5.18 -3.65 -14.83
N ASN A 27 5.86 -4.46 -15.64
CA ASN A 27 5.24 -5.43 -16.54
C ASN A 27 4.46 -6.51 -15.77
N GLY A 28 4.95 -6.91 -14.59
CA GLY A 28 4.21 -7.78 -13.66
C GLY A 28 2.90 -7.14 -13.19
N CYS A 29 2.94 -5.87 -12.79
CA CYS A 29 1.74 -5.12 -12.38
C CYS A 29 0.73 -4.95 -13.53
N LYS A 30 1.22 -4.63 -14.74
CA LYS A 30 0.38 -4.57 -15.96
C LYS A 30 -0.29 -5.90 -16.25
N THR A 31 0.43 -7.00 -16.06
CA THR A 31 -0.12 -8.35 -16.24
C THR A 31 -1.23 -8.63 -15.25
N LEU A 32 -1.06 -8.30 -13.96
CA LEU A 32 -2.13 -8.45 -12.97
C LEU A 32 -3.38 -7.65 -13.36
N ARG A 33 -3.23 -6.38 -13.75
CA ARG A 33 -4.33 -5.53 -14.18
C ARG A 33 -5.03 -5.96 -15.47
N LYS A 34 -4.38 -6.80 -16.26
CA LYS A 34 -4.99 -7.40 -17.45
C LYS A 34 -5.98 -8.53 -17.11
N TYR A 35 -5.69 -9.28 -16.02
CA TYR A 35 -6.47 -10.46 -15.66
C TYR A 35 -7.44 -10.23 -14.50
N PHE A 36 -7.22 -9.19 -13.70
CA PHE A 36 -8.07 -8.85 -12.55
C PHE A 36 -8.60 -7.44 -12.72
N GLU A 37 -9.90 -7.28 -12.51
CA GLU A 37 -10.51 -5.97 -12.43
C GLU A 37 -10.05 -5.29 -11.12
N HIS A 38 -9.38 -4.16 -11.23
CA HIS A 38 -8.93 -3.32 -10.11
C HIS A 38 -8.22 -4.07 -8.96
N PRO A 39 -7.12 -4.82 -9.24
CA PRO A 39 -6.45 -5.61 -8.20
C PRO A 39 -5.75 -4.72 -7.17
N ALA A 40 -5.89 -5.04 -5.89
CA ALA A 40 -5.12 -4.43 -4.81
C ALA A 40 -3.65 -4.85 -4.91
N ILE A 41 -2.81 -4.02 -5.53
CA ILE A 41 -1.37 -4.25 -5.62
C ILE A 41 -0.72 -3.46 -4.49
N THR A 42 -0.06 -4.16 -3.57
CA THR A 42 0.66 -3.57 -2.44
C THR A 42 2.16 -3.86 -2.55
N THR A 43 2.98 -3.01 -1.94
CA THR A 43 4.44 -3.18 -2.01
C THR A 43 5.16 -2.68 -0.76
N ASP A 44 6.40 -3.15 -0.57
CA ASP A 44 7.35 -2.56 0.36
C ASP A 44 8.30 -1.65 -0.41
N VAL A 45 8.61 -0.46 0.14
CA VAL A 45 9.59 0.49 -0.39
C VAL A 45 10.58 0.87 0.71
N ILE A 46 11.88 0.88 0.39
CA ILE A 46 12.92 1.32 1.30
C ILE A 46 13.51 2.64 0.79
N VAL A 47 13.42 3.70 1.58
CA VAL A 47 14.04 4.99 1.29
C VAL A 47 15.34 5.17 2.03
N GLY A 48 16.28 5.91 1.44
CA GLY A 48 17.58 6.23 2.03
C GLY A 48 18.50 5.02 2.14
N PHE A 49 18.43 4.09 1.19
CA PHE A 49 19.44 3.04 1.06
C PHE A 49 20.82 3.66 0.78
N PRO A 50 21.94 3.10 1.28
CA PRO A 50 23.27 3.68 1.06
C PRO A 50 23.54 4.01 -0.41
N GLY A 51 23.96 5.25 -0.66
CA GLY A 51 24.23 5.78 -1.99
C GLY A 51 23.01 6.22 -2.81
N GLU A 52 21.81 6.22 -2.23
CA GLU A 52 20.62 6.72 -2.92
C GLU A 52 20.68 8.24 -3.10
N THR A 53 20.82 8.71 -4.33
CA THR A 53 20.83 10.15 -4.65
C THR A 53 19.42 10.74 -4.66
N GLU A 54 19.33 12.07 -4.81
CA GLU A 54 18.04 12.75 -4.94
C GLU A 54 17.33 12.35 -6.24
N GLU A 55 18.08 12.24 -7.34
CA GLU A 55 17.56 11.80 -8.64
C GLU A 55 17.06 10.36 -8.60
N GLU A 56 17.74 9.48 -7.88
CA GLU A 56 17.32 8.09 -7.71
C GLU A 56 16.06 7.98 -6.85
N PHE A 57 15.94 8.81 -5.82
CA PHE A 57 14.71 8.91 -5.04
C PHE A 57 13.55 9.46 -5.89
N ALA A 58 13.79 10.54 -6.66
CA ALA A 58 12.79 11.09 -7.58
C ALA A 58 12.31 10.04 -8.59
N THR A 59 13.23 9.25 -9.17
CA THR A 59 12.91 8.13 -10.06
C THR A 59 12.02 7.08 -9.37
N THR A 60 12.33 6.75 -8.10
CA THR A 60 11.50 5.82 -7.31
C THR A 60 10.11 6.39 -7.05
N ARG A 61 10.02 7.68 -6.70
CA ARG A 61 8.76 8.38 -6.48
C ARG A 61 7.87 8.38 -7.73
N GLU A 62 8.43 8.75 -8.90
CA GLU A 62 7.73 8.70 -10.18
C GLU A 62 7.27 7.29 -10.55
N PHE A 63 8.11 6.29 -10.27
CA PHE A 63 7.77 4.88 -10.49
C PHE A 63 6.57 4.46 -9.65
N VAL A 64 6.56 4.72 -8.34
CA VAL A 64 5.45 4.29 -7.47
C VAL A 64 4.16 5.03 -7.81
N GLU A 65 4.24 6.32 -8.16
CA GLU A 65 3.08 7.10 -8.62
C GLU A 65 2.51 6.53 -9.93
N ARG A 66 3.36 6.17 -10.90
CA ARG A 66 2.96 5.58 -12.18
C ARG A 66 2.36 4.18 -12.01
N ILE A 67 2.92 3.35 -11.11
CA ILE A 67 2.35 2.03 -10.80
C ILE A 67 1.00 2.18 -10.11
N HIS A 68 0.81 3.22 -9.31
CA HIS A 68 -0.42 3.47 -8.58
C HIS A 68 -0.79 2.30 -7.67
N PHE A 69 0.01 2.11 -6.62
CA PHE A 69 -0.24 1.07 -5.62
C PHE A 69 -1.49 1.38 -4.78
N TYR A 70 -2.13 0.34 -4.28
CA TYR A 70 -3.18 0.49 -3.26
C TYR A 70 -2.58 0.89 -1.91
N GLU A 71 -1.52 0.19 -1.49
CA GLU A 71 -0.82 0.48 -0.24
C GLU A 71 0.68 0.21 -0.39
N MET A 72 1.48 1.03 0.28
CA MET A 72 2.93 0.86 0.37
C MET A 72 3.39 0.82 1.83
N HIS A 73 4.14 -0.21 2.19
CA HIS A 73 4.90 -0.20 3.42
C HIS A 73 6.24 0.52 3.20
N ILE A 74 6.36 1.73 3.72
CA ILE A 74 7.50 2.62 3.50
C ILE A 74 8.45 2.52 4.69
N PHE A 75 9.66 2.01 4.43
CA PHE A 75 10.70 1.82 5.43
C PHE A 75 11.86 2.78 5.19
N GLN A 76 12.33 3.46 6.25
CA GLN A 76 13.62 4.11 6.25
C GLN A 76 14.71 3.05 6.40
N TYR A 77 15.73 3.07 5.54
CA TYR A 77 16.85 2.14 5.69
C TYR A 77 17.47 2.25 7.08
N SER A 78 17.59 1.13 7.74
CA SER A 78 18.23 0.97 9.06
C SER A 78 19.43 0.04 8.96
N LYS A 79 20.57 0.45 9.53
CA LYS A 79 21.78 -0.36 9.57
C LYS A 79 21.57 -1.62 10.40
N ARG A 80 21.79 -2.78 9.78
CA ARG A 80 21.78 -4.07 10.48
C ARG A 80 23.19 -4.64 10.50
N GLN A 81 23.75 -4.84 11.67
CA GLN A 81 25.08 -5.42 11.84
C GLN A 81 25.22 -6.73 11.04
N GLY A 82 26.37 -6.95 10.42
CA GLY A 82 26.66 -8.14 9.62
C GLY A 82 26.14 -8.09 8.18
N THR A 83 25.40 -7.02 7.77
CA THR A 83 24.95 -6.87 6.38
C THR A 83 25.95 -6.06 5.54
N ARG A 84 26.04 -6.37 4.24
CA ARG A 84 26.85 -5.60 3.29
C ARG A 84 26.47 -4.12 3.27
N ALA A 85 25.21 -3.81 3.33
CA ALA A 85 24.70 -2.43 3.31
C ALA A 85 25.15 -1.62 4.54
N ALA A 86 25.34 -2.25 5.69
CA ALA A 86 25.79 -1.56 6.91
C ALA A 86 27.21 -0.99 6.82
N VAL A 87 28.06 -1.55 5.95
CA VAL A 87 29.45 -1.13 5.75
C VAL A 87 29.67 -0.30 4.48
N MET A 88 28.62 -0.04 3.71
CA MET A 88 28.68 0.88 2.57
C MET A 88 29.01 2.29 3.07
N LYS A 89 29.82 3.04 2.30
CA LYS A 89 30.34 4.36 2.73
C LYS A 89 29.26 5.44 2.69
N ASP A 90 28.45 5.49 1.65
CA ASP A 90 27.54 6.62 1.36
C ASP A 90 26.20 6.46 2.10
N GLN A 91 26.26 6.43 3.43
CA GLN A 91 25.10 6.33 4.30
C GLN A 91 24.28 7.63 4.25
N ILE A 92 22.97 7.50 4.03
CA ILE A 92 22.07 8.65 3.98
C ILE A 92 21.74 9.13 5.39
N GLN A 93 21.71 10.45 5.58
CA GLN A 93 21.39 11.09 6.86
C GLN A 93 19.93 10.85 7.25
N GLU A 94 19.66 10.72 8.55
CA GLU A 94 18.33 10.41 9.08
C GLU A 94 17.27 11.46 8.74
N ASN A 95 17.65 12.75 8.69
CA ASN A 95 16.74 13.83 8.28
C ASN A 95 16.30 13.69 6.82
N ILE A 96 17.20 13.28 5.91
CA ILE A 96 16.86 13.02 4.49
C ILE A 96 15.90 11.84 4.38
N LYS A 97 16.16 10.75 5.09
CA LYS A 97 15.28 9.58 5.12
C LYS A 97 13.87 9.93 5.62
N LYS A 98 13.79 10.77 6.66
CA LYS A 98 12.50 11.24 7.19
C LYS A 98 11.71 12.05 6.15
N VAL A 99 12.38 12.95 5.43
CA VAL A 99 11.73 13.75 4.37
C VAL A 99 11.24 12.85 3.24
N ARG A 100 12.08 11.95 2.75
CA ARG A 100 11.72 10.99 1.69
C ARG A 100 10.58 10.06 2.10
N SER A 101 10.63 9.56 3.34
CA SER A 101 9.58 8.72 3.88
C SER A 101 8.24 9.47 3.97
N ALA A 102 8.24 10.72 4.46
CA ALA A 102 7.04 11.54 4.56
C ALA A 102 6.41 11.85 3.20
N ASP A 103 7.24 12.13 2.17
CA ASP A 103 6.76 12.37 0.79
C ASP A 103 6.07 11.13 0.22
N LEU A 104 6.67 9.94 0.36
CA LEU A 104 6.04 8.70 -0.13
C LEU A 104 4.79 8.32 0.68
N ILE A 105 4.74 8.58 2.00
CA ILE A 105 3.54 8.35 2.82
C ILE A 105 2.38 9.23 2.33
N ALA A 106 2.62 10.51 2.08
CA ALA A 106 1.59 11.40 1.55
C ALA A 106 1.10 10.96 0.14
N LEU A 107 2.00 10.45 -0.69
CA LEU A 107 1.65 9.88 -2.00
C LEU A 107 0.82 8.59 -1.83
N ASP A 108 1.19 7.72 -0.91
CA ASP A 108 0.48 6.48 -0.59
C ASP A 108 -0.96 6.76 -0.14
N GLU A 109 -1.15 7.68 0.82
CA GLU A 109 -2.47 8.11 1.30
C GLU A 109 -3.37 8.58 0.15
N LYS A 110 -2.82 9.38 -0.77
CA LYS A 110 -3.54 9.84 -1.97
C LYS A 110 -3.96 8.67 -2.86
N MET A 111 -3.01 7.80 -3.24
CA MET A 111 -3.27 6.68 -4.14
C MET A 111 -4.22 5.65 -3.52
N SER A 112 -4.09 5.38 -2.23
CA SER A 112 -4.96 4.50 -1.46
C SER A 112 -6.40 5.00 -1.44
N LYS A 113 -6.59 6.32 -1.24
CA LYS A 113 -7.91 6.95 -1.31
C LYS A 113 -8.53 6.85 -2.71
N GLU A 114 -7.74 7.10 -3.76
CA GLU A 114 -8.18 6.98 -5.16
C GLU A 114 -8.55 5.53 -5.50
N PHE A 115 -7.77 4.55 -5.03
CA PHE A 115 -8.08 3.13 -5.19
C PHE A 115 -9.43 2.77 -4.55
N ARG A 116 -9.63 3.16 -3.30
CA ARG A 116 -10.88 2.87 -2.57
C ARG A 116 -12.09 3.54 -3.20
N ALA A 117 -11.95 4.74 -3.78
CA ALA A 117 -13.04 5.47 -4.41
C ALA A 117 -13.74 4.69 -5.55
N PHE A 118 -13.02 3.75 -6.18
CA PHE A 118 -13.58 2.84 -7.19
C PHE A 118 -14.75 2.00 -6.65
N TYR A 119 -14.75 1.66 -5.38
CA TYR A 119 -15.75 0.76 -4.76
C TYR A 119 -17.01 1.48 -4.30
N LEU A 120 -17.03 2.81 -4.29
CA LEU A 120 -18.22 3.58 -3.91
C LEU A 120 -19.39 3.33 -4.88
N GLY A 121 -20.54 2.97 -4.34
CA GLY A 121 -21.74 2.63 -5.12
C GLY A 121 -21.72 1.22 -5.74
N ARG A 122 -20.70 0.42 -5.48
CA ARG A 122 -20.61 -0.96 -5.97
C ARG A 122 -21.13 -1.95 -4.94
N GLU A 123 -21.66 -3.05 -5.44
CA GLU A 123 -22.04 -4.20 -4.64
C GLU A 123 -20.83 -5.10 -4.46
N GLU A 124 -20.46 -5.36 -3.20
CA GLU A 124 -19.28 -6.14 -2.83
C GLU A 124 -19.62 -7.25 -1.84
N GLU A 125 -18.82 -8.32 -1.85
CA GLU A 125 -18.82 -9.34 -0.81
C GLU A 125 -17.80 -8.97 0.27
N VAL A 126 -18.25 -8.90 1.52
CA VAL A 126 -17.44 -8.50 2.67
C VAL A 126 -17.43 -9.63 3.70
N LEU A 127 -16.24 -10.06 4.09
CA LEU A 127 -16.04 -10.93 5.24
C LEU A 127 -15.98 -10.07 6.49
N PHE A 128 -17.00 -10.16 7.36
CA PHE A 128 -17.00 -9.47 8.63
C PHE A 128 -16.27 -10.29 9.69
N GLU A 129 -15.42 -9.62 10.48
CA GLU A 129 -14.49 -10.27 11.40
C GLU A 129 -14.75 -9.90 12.86
N GLU A 130 -15.15 -8.65 13.13
CA GLU A 130 -15.30 -8.15 14.50
C GLU A 130 -16.38 -7.09 14.60
N GLU A 131 -16.93 -6.94 15.82
CA GLU A 131 -17.79 -5.82 16.18
C GLU A 131 -16.95 -4.72 16.87
N THR A 132 -17.18 -3.45 16.51
CA THR A 132 -16.48 -2.30 17.10
C THR A 132 -17.39 -1.09 17.20
N VAL A 133 -17.05 -0.16 18.08
CA VAL A 133 -17.79 1.09 18.24
C VAL A 133 -17.03 2.24 17.58
N ILE A 134 -17.70 2.93 16.64
CA ILE A 134 -17.19 4.14 15.98
C ILE A 134 -18.17 5.27 16.28
N ASP A 135 -17.70 6.35 16.90
CA ASP A 135 -18.51 7.52 17.28
C ASP A 135 -19.80 7.18 18.04
N GLY A 136 -19.73 6.17 18.92
CA GLY A 136 -20.85 5.73 19.77
C GLY A 136 -21.86 4.80 19.08
N VAL A 137 -21.63 4.41 17.83
CA VAL A 137 -22.45 3.45 17.08
C VAL A 137 -21.69 2.13 16.94
N SER A 138 -22.37 0.99 17.21
CA SER A 138 -21.78 -0.34 17.00
C SER A 138 -21.87 -0.75 15.55
N TYR A 139 -20.75 -1.20 15.00
CA TYR A 139 -20.61 -1.70 13.63
C TYR A 139 -19.89 -3.03 13.62
N TYR A 140 -20.28 -3.92 12.73
CA TYR A 140 -19.45 -5.02 12.29
C TYR A 140 -18.45 -4.50 11.26
N ILE A 141 -17.17 -4.82 11.47
CA ILE A 141 -16.07 -4.45 10.56
C ILE A 141 -15.62 -5.67 9.79
N GLY A 142 -15.40 -5.47 8.50
CA GLY A 142 -14.93 -6.51 7.60
C GLY A 142 -14.15 -5.95 6.43
N TYR A 143 -13.78 -6.85 5.52
CA TYR A 143 -12.97 -6.50 4.35
C TYR A 143 -13.53 -7.16 3.10
N THR A 144 -13.46 -6.41 1.98
CA THR A 144 -13.65 -7.01 0.66
C THR A 144 -12.46 -7.92 0.32
N LYS A 145 -12.55 -8.68 -0.77
CA LYS A 145 -11.43 -9.51 -1.29
C LYS A 145 -10.20 -8.68 -1.70
N GLU A 146 -10.37 -7.38 -1.95
CA GLU A 146 -9.30 -6.42 -2.22
C GLU A 146 -8.82 -5.67 -0.96
N TYR A 147 -9.25 -6.10 0.23
CA TYR A 147 -8.90 -5.50 1.53
C TYR A 147 -9.42 -4.08 1.74
N VAL A 148 -10.49 -3.68 1.04
CA VAL A 148 -11.20 -2.44 1.37
C VAL A 148 -11.97 -2.64 2.66
N LYS A 149 -11.73 -1.76 3.63
CA LYS A 149 -12.36 -1.84 4.96
C LYS A 149 -13.79 -1.34 4.91
N VAL A 150 -14.71 -2.14 5.46
CA VAL A 150 -16.15 -1.90 5.39
C VAL A 150 -16.77 -2.08 6.77
N ALA A 151 -17.78 -1.27 7.06
CA ALA A 151 -18.60 -1.38 8.26
C ALA A 151 -20.08 -1.54 7.89
N THR A 152 -20.83 -2.28 8.68
CA THR A 152 -22.28 -2.36 8.59
C THR A 152 -22.92 -2.48 9.97
N CYS A 153 -24.17 -2.05 10.11
CA CYS A 153 -24.97 -2.31 11.31
C CYS A 153 -25.78 -3.58 11.09
N SER A 154 -25.86 -4.44 12.10
CA SER A 154 -26.70 -5.65 12.06
C SER A 154 -27.20 -5.99 13.45
N GLU A 155 -28.45 -6.44 13.54
CA GLU A 155 -29.01 -7.02 14.77
C GLU A 155 -28.56 -8.48 14.98
N GLU A 156 -28.15 -9.15 13.89
CA GLU A 156 -27.61 -10.51 13.96
C GLU A 156 -26.07 -10.49 13.95
N PRO A 157 -25.43 -11.43 14.68
CA PRO A 157 -23.97 -11.58 14.66
C PRO A 157 -23.46 -11.86 13.25
N LEU A 158 -22.43 -11.09 12.81
CA LEU A 158 -21.79 -11.24 11.50
C LEU A 158 -20.37 -11.81 11.55
N ASP A 159 -19.86 -12.17 12.72
CA ASP A 159 -18.50 -12.74 12.87
C ASP A 159 -18.30 -13.94 11.94
N ASN A 160 -17.23 -13.91 11.15
CA ASN A 160 -16.88 -14.92 10.14
C ASN A 160 -17.97 -15.18 9.08
N LYS A 161 -18.85 -14.20 8.83
CA LYS A 161 -19.85 -14.29 7.77
C LYS A 161 -19.46 -13.43 6.58
N ILE A 162 -19.70 -13.95 5.37
CA ILE A 162 -19.61 -13.19 4.13
C ILE A 162 -21.01 -12.65 3.84
N VAL A 163 -21.09 -11.33 3.74
CA VAL A 163 -22.36 -10.62 3.41
C VAL A 163 -22.13 -9.80 2.15
N LYS A 164 -23.13 -9.77 1.28
CA LYS A 164 -23.14 -9.02 0.06
C LYS A 164 -24.00 -7.77 0.21
N GLY A 165 -23.47 -6.61 -0.18
CA GLY A 165 -24.18 -5.33 -0.06
C GLY A 165 -23.48 -4.22 -0.81
N THR A 166 -24.12 -3.05 -0.86
CA THR A 166 -23.61 -1.89 -1.59
C THR A 166 -22.81 -0.96 -0.66
N LEU A 167 -21.64 -0.51 -1.12
CA LEU A 167 -20.82 0.47 -0.40
C LEU A 167 -21.38 1.88 -0.69
N THR A 168 -22.06 2.50 0.28
CA THR A 168 -22.89 3.69 0.02
C THR A 168 -22.18 5.01 0.32
N LYS A 169 -21.41 5.08 1.40
CA LYS A 169 -20.67 6.28 1.81
C LYS A 169 -19.48 5.92 2.69
N MET A 170 -18.59 6.87 2.91
CA MET A 170 -17.51 6.72 3.88
C MET A 170 -18.00 7.13 5.29
N ILE A 171 -17.65 6.35 6.30
CA ILE A 171 -17.80 6.71 7.72
C ILE A 171 -16.65 7.62 8.13
N ASN A 172 -15.45 7.32 7.66
CA ASN A 172 -14.23 8.10 7.84
C ASN A 172 -13.32 7.92 6.61
N ASP A 173 -12.08 8.41 6.64
CA ASP A 173 -11.15 8.35 5.50
C ASP A 173 -10.77 6.93 5.04
N GLU A 174 -11.10 5.88 5.82
CA GLU A 174 -10.67 4.50 5.55
C GLU A 174 -11.84 3.52 5.39
N ILE A 175 -13.00 3.79 6.02
CA ILE A 175 -14.07 2.80 6.21
C ILE A 175 -15.32 3.19 5.41
N TYR A 176 -15.77 2.30 4.53
CA TYR A 176 -17.05 2.44 3.85
C TYR A 176 -18.20 1.86 4.67
N LEU A 177 -19.38 2.50 4.61
CA LEU A 177 -20.63 1.92 5.07
C LEU A 177 -21.21 1.02 3.99
N MET A 178 -21.60 -0.19 4.35
CA MET A 178 -22.36 -1.11 3.51
C MET A 178 -23.82 -1.15 3.95
N GLU A 179 -24.71 -1.04 3.00
CA GLU A 179 -26.16 -1.19 3.12
C GLU A 179 -26.71 -2.30 2.20
#